data_b5b4b4f86075432e9cbc1f483b29b8fc
#
_entry.id   b5b4b4f86075432e9cbc1f483b29b8fc
#
_cell.length_a   1.000
_cell.length_b   1.000
_cell.length_c   1.000
_cell.angle_alpha   90.00
_cell.angle_beta   90.00
_cell.angle_gamma   90.00
#
_symmetry.space_group_name_H-M   'P 1'
#
loop_
_entity.id
_entity.type
_entity.pdbx_description
1 polymer ?
#
loop_
_entity_poly.entity_id
_entity_poly.type
_entity_poly.pdbx_seq_one_letter_code
_entity_poly.pdbx_strand_id
1 'polypeptide(L)'
;MNEQNKTNTGLVEYCKKQIGRPYWYGSFGQKATKALYEYLKKTYPKYYTADDFKEQFGKKVHDCVGLIKGYFWTKGADSTEYEYQSNGMKDVSADMLYNLAKRKGTNMDEMPRVPGVAVFMPGHVGVYIDGCWVIEARAHSYGVVKTKLCQRKWTKWAFIEGLEYKQNQ
;
A
#
# COMPACT_ATOMS: atom_id res chain seq x y z
N MET A 1 6.04 7.72 -23.54
CA MET A 1 6.65 7.71 -22.18
C MET A 1 7.07 6.29 -21.89
N ASN A 2 8.31 6.07 -21.49
CA ASN A 2 8.75 4.72 -21.12
C ASN A 2 8.00 4.29 -19.87
N GLU A 3 7.02 3.39 -20.00
CA GLU A 3 6.48 2.66 -18.88
C GLU A 3 7.63 1.92 -18.21
N GLN A 4 8.02 2.37 -17.05
CA GLN A 4 9.06 1.72 -16.28
C GLN A 4 8.47 0.41 -15.74
N ASN A 5 8.98 -0.74 -16.19
CA ASN A 5 8.51 -2.05 -15.70
C ASN A 5 8.51 -2.05 -14.16
N LYS A 6 7.31 -2.11 -13.59
CA LYS A 6 7.14 -2.20 -12.14
C LYS A 6 7.47 -3.61 -11.68
N THR A 7 8.33 -3.73 -10.67
CA THR A 7 8.81 -5.02 -10.17
C THR A 7 8.40 -5.25 -8.71
N ASN A 8 8.32 -6.51 -8.31
CA ASN A 8 8.08 -6.89 -6.92
C ASN A 8 9.16 -6.36 -5.97
N THR A 9 10.42 -6.43 -6.38
CA THR A 9 11.56 -5.90 -5.60
C THR A 9 11.47 -4.37 -5.47
N GLY A 10 11.10 -3.67 -6.53
CA GLY A 10 10.87 -2.23 -6.51
C GLY A 10 9.73 -1.84 -5.56
N LEU A 11 8.63 -2.60 -5.53
CA LEU A 11 7.53 -2.40 -4.57
C LEU A 11 8.03 -2.57 -3.12
N VAL A 12 8.80 -3.61 -2.86
CA VAL A 12 9.37 -3.87 -1.53
C VAL A 12 10.25 -2.70 -1.08
N GLU A 13 11.15 -2.22 -1.94
CA GLU A 13 12.01 -1.07 -1.62
C GLU A 13 11.22 0.23 -1.42
N TYR A 14 10.19 0.44 -2.24
CA TYR A 14 9.25 1.55 -2.02
C TYR A 14 8.60 1.46 -0.63
N CYS A 15 8.01 0.33 -0.28
CA CYS A 15 7.36 0.12 1.01
C CYS A 15 8.31 0.34 2.19
N LYS A 16 9.55 -0.17 2.11
CA LYS A 16 10.59 0.05 3.14
C LYS A 16 10.85 1.53 3.39
N LYS A 17 10.92 2.33 2.33
CA LYS A 17 11.12 3.79 2.43
C LYS A 17 9.92 4.55 2.98
N GLN A 18 8.73 3.95 2.97
CA GLN A 18 7.52 4.56 3.52
C GLN A 18 7.32 4.29 5.01
N ILE A 19 8.07 3.39 5.63
CA ILE A 19 7.96 3.10 7.07
C ILE A 19 8.07 4.40 7.88
N GLY A 20 7.11 4.61 8.81
CA GLY A 20 7.00 5.83 9.61
C GLY A 20 6.18 6.96 8.98
N ARG A 21 5.74 6.82 7.73
CA ARG A 21 4.84 7.79 7.10
C ARG A 21 3.43 7.66 7.67
N PRO A 22 2.66 8.77 7.77
CA PRO A 22 1.31 8.73 8.30
C PRO A 22 0.34 7.97 7.41
N TYR A 23 -0.70 7.42 8.06
CA TYR A 23 -1.85 6.82 7.40
C TYR A 23 -2.98 7.84 7.24
N TRP A 24 -3.44 8.02 6.00
CA TRP A 24 -4.64 8.79 5.67
C TRP A 24 -5.55 7.95 4.79
N TYR A 25 -6.74 7.64 5.27
CA TYR A 25 -7.71 6.85 4.50
C TYR A 25 -8.07 7.54 3.17
N GLY A 26 -7.96 6.82 2.06
CA GLY A 26 -8.22 7.33 0.70
C GLY A 26 -7.00 7.97 0.04
N SER A 27 -5.82 7.96 0.66
CA SER A 27 -4.59 8.50 0.08
C SER A 27 -3.66 7.42 -0.49
N PHE A 28 -2.78 7.81 -1.41
CA PHE A 28 -1.94 6.89 -2.17
C PHE A 28 -0.52 7.42 -2.46
N GLY A 29 0.02 8.22 -1.59
CA GLY A 29 1.36 8.80 -1.74
C GLY A 29 1.38 10.29 -2.07
N GLN A 30 0.24 10.97 -1.94
CA GLN A 30 0.18 12.41 -2.07
C GLN A 30 0.82 13.11 -0.87
N LYS A 31 1.12 14.38 -1.05
CA LYS A 31 1.48 15.28 0.04
C LYS A 31 0.25 15.61 0.88
N ALA A 32 0.34 15.42 2.18
CA ALA A 32 -0.68 15.86 3.12
C ALA A 32 -0.80 17.38 3.09
N THR A 33 -1.92 17.89 2.60
CA THR A 33 -2.24 19.32 2.53
C THR A 33 -3.57 19.56 3.22
N LYS A 34 -3.83 20.82 3.59
CA LYS A 34 -5.14 21.22 4.11
C LYS A 34 -6.26 20.88 3.13
N ALA A 35 -6.07 21.16 1.84
CA ALA A 35 -7.07 20.87 0.80
C ALA A 35 -7.36 19.35 0.69
N LEU A 36 -6.33 18.50 0.70
CA LEU A 36 -6.51 17.05 0.69
C LEU A 36 -7.23 16.58 1.96
N TYR A 37 -6.84 17.09 3.12
CA TYR A 37 -7.50 16.77 4.39
C TYR A 37 -9.01 17.10 4.36
N GLU A 38 -9.37 18.31 3.94
CA GLU A 38 -10.77 18.73 3.87
C GLU A 38 -11.58 17.87 2.88
N TYR A 39 -11.01 17.57 1.73
CA TYR A 39 -11.63 16.68 0.74
C TYR A 39 -11.87 15.26 1.31
N LEU A 40 -10.83 14.64 1.89
CA LEU A 40 -10.93 13.29 2.43
C LEU A 40 -11.83 13.22 3.66
N LYS A 41 -11.79 14.22 4.53
CA LYS A 41 -12.68 14.33 5.69
C LYS A 41 -14.14 14.44 5.26
N LYS A 42 -14.43 15.21 4.21
CA LYS A 42 -15.78 15.33 3.65
C LYS A 42 -16.25 14.01 3.03
N THR A 43 -15.36 13.32 2.33
CA THR A 43 -15.67 12.06 1.64
C THR A 43 -15.79 10.88 2.60
N TYR A 44 -14.92 10.82 3.61
CA TYR A 44 -14.77 9.71 4.55
C TYR A 44 -14.78 10.17 6.02
N PRO A 45 -15.85 10.83 6.50
CA PRO A 45 -15.81 11.52 7.81
C PRO A 45 -15.48 10.62 8.99
N LYS A 46 -15.88 9.35 8.96
CA LYS A 46 -15.62 8.38 10.03
C LYS A 46 -14.12 8.05 10.26
N TYR A 47 -13.28 8.31 9.26
CA TYR A 47 -11.83 8.04 9.35
C TYR A 47 -11.02 9.29 9.74
N TYR A 48 -11.65 10.46 9.84
CA TYR A 48 -11.00 11.75 10.06
C TYR A 48 -11.51 12.41 11.36
N THR A 49 -11.55 11.64 12.44
CA THR A 49 -12.06 12.09 13.75
C THR A 49 -10.97 12.50 14.73
N ALA A 50 -9.71 12.08 14.49
CA ALA A 50 -8.58 12.47 15.33
C ALA A 50 -8.17 13.95 15.12
N ASP A 51 -7.52 14.54 16.10
CA ASP A 51 -7.17 15.97 16.10
C ASP A 51 -5.77 16.26 15.52
N ASP A 52 -4.94 15.23 15.36
CA ASP A 52 -3.51 15.33 15.01
C ASP A 52 -3.21 15.37 13.50
N PHE A 53 -4.22 15.32 12.64
CA PHE A 53 -4.02 15.34 11.17
C PHE A 53 -3.21 16.54 10.70
N LYS A 54 -3.40 17.71 11.32
CA LYS A 54 -2.70 18.94 10.94
C LYS A 54 -1.19 18.88 11.17
N GLU A 55 -0.76 18.10 12.16
CA GLU A 55 0.66 17.88 12.46
C GLU A 55 1.38 17.05 11.38
N GLN A 56 0.60 16.44 10.51
CA GLN A 56 1.09 15.59 9.44
C GLN A 56 1.18 16.32 8.10
N PHE A 57 0.74 17.58 8.01
CA PHE A 57 0.83 18.38 6.79
C PHE A 57 2.28 18.46 6.30
N GLY A 58 2.44 18.36 4.97
CA GLY A 58 3.73 18.30 4.31
C GLY A 58 4.32 16.89 4.15
N LYS A 59 3.84 15.92 4.91
CA LYS A 59 4.31 14.53 4.83
C LYS A 59 3.62 13.78 3.68
N LYS A 60 4.27 12.74 3.17
CA LYS A 60 3.68 11.79 2.23
C LYS A 60 2.76 10.83 2.99
N VAL A 61 1.55 10.59 2.47
CA VAL A 61 0.51 9.82 3.16
C VAL A 61 -0.05 8.71 2.30
N HIS A 62 -0.44 7.60 2.94
CA HIS A 62 -1.00 6.41 2.29
C HIS A 62 -2.10 5.80 3.14
N ASP A 63 -3.09 5.16 2.51
CA ASP A 63 -3.86 4.09 3.16
C ASP A 63 -3.28 2.72 2.79
N CYS A 64 -3.96 1.63 3.19
CA CYS A 64 -3.43 0.28 3.02
C CYS A 64 -3.18 -0.09 1.54
N VAL A 65 -4.15 0.08 0.68
CA VAL A 65 -3.99 -0.17 -0.76
C VAL A 65 -3.26 0.98 -1.45
N GLY A 66 -3.35 2.18 -0.89
CA GLY A 66 -2.64 3.38 -1.35
C GLY A 66 -1.12 3.25 -1.23
N LEU A 67 -0.61 2.43 -0.31
CA LEU A 67 0.81 2.10 -0.24
C LEU A 67 1.28 1.38 -1.52
N ILE A 68 0.48 0.45 -2.04
CA ILE A 68 0.76 -0.23 -3.30
C ILE A 68 0.56 0.72 -4.48
N LYS A 69 -0.58 1.42 -4.55
CA LYS A 69 -0.86 2.42 -5.61
C LYS A 69 0.24 3.48 -5.68
N GLY A 70 0.75 3.92 -4.54
CA GLY A 70 1.84 4.90 -4.48
C GLY A 70 3.10 4.46 -5.22
N TYR A 71 3.45 3.19 -5.17
CA TYR A 71 4.54 2.66 -5.96
C TYR A 71 4.29 2.77 -7.48
N PHE A 72 3.06 2.52 -7.91
CA PHE A 72 2.71 2.62 -9.33
C PHE A 72 2.56 4.06 -9.81
N TRP A 73 1.95 4.91 -9.01
CA TRP A 73 1.49 6.24 -9.45
C TRP A 73 2.43 7.37 -9.13
N THR A 74 3.24 7.28 -8.06
CA THR A 74 4.18 8.37 -7.74
C THR A 74 5.48 8.23 -8.51
N LYS A 75 6.15 9.36 -8.73
CA LYS A 75 7.43 9.43 -9.47
C LYS A 75 8.62 8.86 -8.69
N GLY A 76 8.40 8.35 -7.49
CA GLY A 76 9.42 7.72 -6.67
C GLY A 76 9.04 7.70 -5.18
N ALA A 77 9.84 7.00 -4.39
CA ALA A 77 9.56 6.80 -2.96
C ALA A 77 9.53 8.13 -2.18
N ASP A 78 10.36 9.07 -2.55
CA ASP A 78 10.46 10.39 -1.89
C ASP A 78 9.62 11.48 -2.56
N SER A 79 9.07 11.20 -3.76
CA SER A 79 8.22 12.14 -4.49
C SER A 79 6.76 12.03 -4.07
N THR A 80 6.08 13.17 -3.98
CA THR A 80 4.62 13.26 -3.84
C THR A 80 3.92 13.62 -5.15
N GLU A 81 4.70 13.80 -6.23
CA GLU A 81 4.15 13.95 -7.58
C GLU A 81 3.67 12.59 -8.08
N TYR A 82 2.51 12.57 -8.71
CA TYR A 82 1.89 11.34 -9.18
C TYR A 82 1.15 11.53 -10.49
N GLU A 83 0.96 10.42 -11.19
CA GLU A 83 0.07 10.29 -12.33
C GLU A 83 -1.00 9.24 -11.99
N TYR A 84 -2.22 9.71 -11.80
CA TYR A 84 -3.34 8.89 -11.35
C TYR A 84 -3.63 7.75 -12.33
N GLN A 85 -3.76 6.53 -11.80
CA GLN A 85 -3.97 5.30 -12.56
C GLN A 85 -2.90 4.98 -13.62
N SER A 86 -1.68 5.49 -13.44
CA SER A 86 -0.55 5.16 -14.32
C SER A 86 -0.01 3.74 -14.08
N ASN A 87 0.85 3.29 -15.01
CA ASN A 87 1.55 2.00 -14.95
C ASN A 87 0.61 0.79 -14.78
N GLY A 88 -0.62 0.87 -15.31
CA GLY A 88 -1.58 -0.24 -15.31
C GLY A 88 -2.30 -0.52 -13.98
N MET A 89 -2.00 0.25 -12.92
CA MET A 89 -2.68 0.11 -11.63
C MET A 89 -3.98 0.91 -11.62
N LYS A 90 -5.11 0.22 -11.48
CA LYS A 90 -6.43 0.83 -11.33
C LYS A 90 -6.67 1.34 -9.92
N ASP A 91 -7.57 2.31 -9.77
CA ASP A 91 -8.03 2.75 -8.47
C ASP A 91 -9.08 1.79 -7.90
N VAL A 92 -8.62 0.88 -7.07
CA VAL A 92 -9.41 -0.21 -6.48
C VAL A 92 -9.22 -0.25 -4.97
N SER A 93 -10.21 -0.83 -4.27
CA SER A 93 -10.08 -1.16 -2.83
C SER A 93 -9.15 -2.37 -2.64
N ALA A 94 -8.76 -2.63 -1.37
CA ALA A 94 -7.98 -3.82 -1.03
C ALA A 94 -8.69 -5.12 -1.45
N ASP A 95 -9.99 -5.22 -1.19
CA ASP A 95 -10.78 -6.41 -1.57
C ASP A 95 -10.89 -6.58 -3.09
N MET A 96 -11.04 -5.48 -3.83
CA MET A 96 -11.03 -5.52 -5.29
C MET A 96 -9.66 -5.88 -5.86
N LEU A 97 -8.57 -5.41 -5.25
CA LEU A 97 -7.21 -5.78 -5.64
C LEU A 97 -7.03 -7.31 -5.57
N TYR A 98 -7.51 -7.93 -4.48
CA TYR A 98 -7.53 -9.38 -4.35
C TYR A 98 -8.40 -10.05 -5.42
N ASN A 99 -9.62 -9.54 -5.63
CA ASN A 99 -10.56 -10.16 -6.56
C ASN A 99 -10.05 -10.16 -8.00
N LEU A 100 -9.36 -9.10 -8.42
CA LEU A 100 -8.81 -8.96 -9.77
C LEU A 100 -7.53 -9.79 -9.99
N ALA A 101 -6.85 -10.22 -8.94
CA ALA A 101 -5.61 -10.98 -9.05
C ALA A 101 -5.87 -12.36 -9.69
N LYS A 102 -5.01 -12.74 -10.64
CA LYS A 102 -5.08 -14.03 -11.34
C LYS A 102 -4.46 -15.16 -10.50
N ARG A 103 -3.36 -14.87 -9.81
CA ARG A 103 -2.67 -15.82 -8.94
C ARG A 103 -2.87 -15.43 -7.49
N LYS A 104 -3.67 -16.23 -6.77
CA LYS A 104 -4.10 -15.93 -5.39
C LYS A 104 -4.52 -17.19 -4.65
N GLY A 105 -4.64 -17.10 -3.33
CA GLY A 105 -5.09 -18.18 -2.48
C GLY A 105 -5.68 -17.71 -1.15
N THR A 106 -6.39 -18.62 -0.48
CA THR A 106 -7.04 -18.42 0.83
C THR A 106 -6.37 -19.24 1.94
N ASN A 107 -5.40 -20.08 1.60
CA ASN A 107 -4.60 -20.83 2.56
C ASN A 107 -3.25 -20.12 2.75
N MET A 108 -2.99 -19.57 3.93
CA MET A 108 -1.76 -18.84 4.23
C MET A 108 -0.54 -19.75 4.33
N ASP A 109 -0.71 -21.05 4.62
CA ASP A 109 0.37 -22.02 4.65
C ASP A 109 0.93 -22.31 3.24
N GLU A 110 0.10 -22.09 2.22
CA GLU A 110 0.46 -22.25 0.81
C GLU A 110 0.95 -20.94 0.18
N MET A 111 1.01 -19.85 0.94
CA MET A 111 1.45 -18.55 0.42
C MET A 111 2.89 -18.67 -0.11
N PRO A 112 3.13 -18.33 -1.40
CA PRO A 112 4.49 -18.24 -1.92
C PRO A 112 5.31 -17.20 -1.16
N ARG A 113 6.47 -17.61 -0.66
CA ARG A 113 7.38 -16.72 0.09
C ARG A 113 8.22 -15.85 -0.86
N VAL A 114 7.52 -15.16 -1.76
CA VAL A 114 8.11 -14.27 -2.75
C VAL A 114 7.89 -12.82 -2.32
N PRO A 115 8.96 -12.03 -2.13
CA PRO A 115 8.84 -10.61 -1.81
C PRO A 115 7.92 -9.87 -2.79
N GLY A 116 7.05 -9.01 -2.28
CA GLY A 116 6.07 -8.29 -3.08
C GLY A 116 4.71 -8.99 -3.23
N VAL A 117 4.55 -10.22 -2.72
CA VAL A 117 3.23 -10.84 -2.61
C VAL A 117 2.38 -10.04 -1.62
N ALA A 118 1.15 -9.73 -2.01
CA ALA A 118 0.20 -9.05 -1.15
C ALA A 118 -0.48 -10.03 -0.21
N VAL A 119 -0.70 -9.63 1.04
CA VAL A 119 -1.45 -10.37 2.06
C VAL A 119 -2.68 -9.57 2.47
N PHE A 120 -3.80 -10.24 2.69
CA PHE A 120 -5.09 -9.62 2.88
C PHE A 120 -5.81 -10.13 4.12
N MET A 121 -6.56 -9.24 4.72
CA MET A 121 -7.69 -9.51 5.62
C MET A 121 -8.87 -8.62 5.18
N PRO A 122 -10.09 -8.80 5.67
CA PRO A 122 -11.24 -8.00 5.22
C PRO A 122 -10.95 -6.49 5.23
N GLY A 123 -11.06 -5.84 4.07
CA GLY A 123 -10.85 -4.40 3.91
C GLY A 123 -9.42 -3.91 4.09
N HIS A 124 -8.41 -4.81 4.12
CA HIS A 124 -7.03 -4.42 4.39
C HIS A 124 -6.02 -5.26 3.60
N VAL A 125 -4.88 -4.65 3.30
CA VAL A 125 -3.78 -5.28 2.55
C VAL A 125 -2.42 -4.85 3.11
N GLY A 126 -1.47 -5.78 3.09
CA GLY A 126 -0.05 -5.53 3.34
C GLY A 126 0.81 -6.15 2.25
N VAL A 127 2.09 -5.85 2.26
CA VAL A 127 3.09 -6.37 1.31
C VAL A 127 4.08 -7.23 2.06
N TYR A 128 4.14 -8.52 1.71
CA TYR A 128 5.16 -9.44 2.21
C TYR A 128 6.53 -9.03 1.66
N ILE A 129 7.52 -8.95 2.54
CA ILE A 129 8.86 -8.46 2.15
C ILE A 129 9.94 -9.54 2.20
N ASP A 130 10.01 -10.29 3.28
CA ASP A 130 10.91 -11.43 3.44
C ASP A 130 10.63 -12.20 4.74
N GLY A 131 11.18 -13.41 4.88
CA GLY A 131 11.15 -14.20 6.11
C GLY A 131 9.77 -14.30 6.74
N CYS A 132 9.53 -13.52 7.78
CA CYS A 132 8.23 -13.43 8.45
C CYS A 132 7.64 -12.00 8.46
N TRP A 133 8.11 -11.10 7.59
CA TRP A 133 7.79 -9.70 7.68
C TRP A 133 6.85 -9.20 6.58
N VAL A 134 5.98 -8.29 6.97
CA VAL A 134 5.05 -7.56 6.11
C VAL A 134 5.21 -6.06 6.39
N ILE A 135 5.09 -5.22 5.37
CA ILE A 135 4.90 -3.78 5.53
C ILE A 135 3.46 -3.45 5.18
N GLU A 136 2.81 -2.70 6.04
CA GLU A 136 1.40 -2.30 5.88
C GLU A 136 1.19 -0.84 6.32
N ALA A 137 0.38 -0.09 5.60
CA ALA A 137 -0.20 1.14 6.12
C ALA A 137 -1.41 0.74 6.98
N ARG A 138 -1.20 0.68 8.30
CA ARG A 138 -2.07 -0.10 9.19
C ARG A 138 -3.35 0.63 9.58
N ALA A 139 -3.21 1.82 10.08
CA ALA A 139 -4.29 2.72 10.50
C ALA A 139 -3.71 4.07 10.90
N HIS A 140 -4.56 5.07 11.16
CA HIS A 140 -4.13 6.41 11.54
C HIS A 140 -3.16 6.43 12.73
N SER A 141 -3.45 5.66 13.78
CA SER A 141 -2.60 5.59 14.99
C SER A 141 -1.26 4.88 14.82
N TYR A 142 -1.05 4.17 13.72
CA TYR A 142 0.17 3.40 13.46
C TYR A 142 0.99 3.94 12.30
N GLY A 143 0.34 4.48 11.25
CA GLY A 143 1.01 4.82 10.00
C GLY A 143 1.46 3.59 9.22
N VAL A 144 2.52 3.75 8.45
CA VAL A 144 3.18 2.65 7.72
C VAL A 144 4.17 1.96 8.65
N VAL A 145 3.96 0.66 8.88
CA VAL A 145 4.71 -0.13 9.85
C VAL A 145 5.15 -1.47 9.27
N LYS A 146 6.22 -2.01 9.85
CA LYS A 146 6.69 -3.38 9.62
C LYS A 146 6.12 -4.28 10.71
N THR A 147 5.39 -5.33 10.33
CA THR A 147 4.72 -6.27 11.24
C THR A 147 5.14 -7.70 10.93
N LYS A 148 5.07 -8.59 11.91
CA LYS A 148 5.28 -10.02 11.65
C LYS A 148 4.04 -10.63 11.03
N LEU A 149 4.23 -11.44 9.99
CA LEU A 149 3.16 -12.16 9.30
C LEU A 149 2.26 -12.93 10.28
N CYS A 150 2.86 -13.63 11.24
CA CYS A 150 2.15 -14.44 12.23
C CYS A 150 1.44 -13.64 13.34
N GLN A 151 1.74 -12.34 13.48
CA GLN A 151 1.11 -11.47 14.49
C GLN A 151 -0.15 -10.78 13.97
N ARG A 152 -0.47 -10.97 12.69
CA ARG A 152 -1.66 -10.40 12.05
C ARG A 152 -2.53 -11.52 11.51
N LYS A 153 -3.83 -11.30 11.47
CA LYS A 153 -4.82 -12.31 11.01
C LYS A 153 -5.01 -12.25 9.49
N TRP A 154 -3.91 -12.40 8.75
CA TRP A 154 -3.99 -12.51 7.30
C TRP A 154 -4.72 -13.79 6.90
N THR A 155 -5.63 -13.70 5.94
CA THR A 155 -6.50 -14.81 5.50
C THR A 155 -6.36 -15.16 4.04
N LYS A 156 -5.71 -14.28 3.26
CA LYS A 156 -5.59 -14.43 1.80
C LYS A 156 -4.26 -13.87 1.34
N TRP A 157 -3.79 -14.32 0.20
CA TRP A 157 -2.61 -13.78 -0.48
C TRP A 157 -2.85 -13.69 -1.99
N ALA A 158 -2.16 -12.77 -2.66
CA ALA A 158 -2.21 -12.65 -4.12
C ALA A 158 -0.93 -12.04 -4.68
N PHE A 159 -0.64 -12.40 -5.93
CA PHE A 159 0.31 -11.66 -6.76
C PHE A 159 -0.40 -10.42 -7.31
N ILE A 160 0.29 -9.27 -7.28
CA ILE A 160 -0.27 -8.01 -7.75
C ILE A 160 -0.11 -7.95 -9.26
N GLU A 161 -1.21 -7.76 -9.98
CA GLU A 161 -1.19 -7.56 -11.43
C GLU A 161 -0.41 -6.29 -11.78
N GLY A 162 0.34 -6.34 -12.87
CA GLY A 162 1.21 -5.24 -13.31
C GLY A 162 2.60 -5.24 -12.70
N LEU A 163 2.92 -6.15 -11.77
CA LEU A 163 4.27 -6.39 -11.29
C LEU A 163 4.96 -7.51 -12.05
N GLU A 164 6.18 -7.25 -12.50
CA GLU A 164 7.11 -8.30 -12.91
C GLU A 164 7.75 -8.90 -11.66
N TYR A 165 7.47 -10.16 -11.39
CA TYR A 165 8.03 -10.88 -10.24
C TYR A 165 9.38 -11.48 -10.61
N LYS A 166 10.45 -10.82 -10.18
CA LYS A 166 11.82 -11.33 -10.28
C LYS A 166 12.08 -12.24 -9.10
N GLN A 167 12.64 -13.42 -9.37
CA GLN A 167 13.18 -14.28 -8.32
C GLN A 167 14.48 -13.66 -7.81
N ASN A 168 14.64 -13.56 -6.49
CA ASN A 168 15.95 -13.23 -5.93
C ASN A 168 16.93 -14.33 -6.35
N GLN A 169 17.94 -13.96 -7.13
CA GLN A 169 19.10 -14.81 -7.40
C GLN A 169 19.93 -14.92 -6.13
#